data_ab075d0b711b56218ac67af75962630b
#
_entry.id   ab075d0b711b56218ac67af75962630b
#
_cell.length_a   1.000
_cell.length_b   1.000
_cell.length_c   1.000
_cell.angle_alpha   90.00
_cell.angle_beta   90.00
_cell.angle_gamma   90.00
#
_symmetry.space_group_name_H-M   'P 1'
#
loop_
_entity.id
_entity.type
_entity.pdbx_description
1 polymer ?
#
loop_
_entity_poly.entity_id
_entity_poly.type
_entity_poly.pdbx_seq_one_letter_code
_entity_poly.pdbx_strand_id
1 'polypeptide(L)'
;MRKSLFIIAILFPFIAAVAQPRAIGLRSGYATEASYQHSIDNQSYLQFDAGALGFNFDGAQAAATFNFIFATPDWTDYGTWEWFAGAGAGLGLDWGDYYRQSSFFVGIVGNIGLAYDFEFPLQIAVDFRPVIGPRFHRDGIGLYDRGFLAPAISIRYKL
;
A
#
# COMPACT_ATOMS: atom_id res chain seq x y z
N MET A 1 -20.09 2.48 -23.73
CA MET A 1 -19.62 2.77 -22.37
C MET A 1 -20.47 2.14 -21.24
N ARG A 2 -21.80 2.04 -21.33
CA ARG A 2 -22.63 1.40 -20.28
C ARG A 2 -22.38 -0.10 -20.07
N LYS A 3 -22.02 -0.85 -21.12
CA LYS A 3 -21.79 -2.31 -21.05
C LYS A 3 -20.49 -2.70 -20.34
N SER A 4 -19.44 -1.86 -20.42
CA SER A 4 -18.15 -2.11 -19.75
C SER A 4 -18.23 -1.90 -18.24
N LEU A 5 -19.06 -0.98 -17.78
CA LEU A 5 -19.31 -0.76 -16.34
C LEU A 5 -20.00 -1.97 -15.68
N PHE A 6 -20.91 -2.63 -16.42
CA PHE A 6 -21.61 -3.82 -15.94
C PHE A 6 -20.69 -5.03 -15.78
N ILE A 7 -19.72 -5.20 -16.67
CA ILE A 7 -18.74 -6.29 -16.59
C ILE A 7 -17.81 -6.11 -15.38
N ILE A 8 -17.37 -4.89 -15.10
CA ILE A 8 -16.54 -4.57 -13.92
C ILE A 8 -17.35 -4.78 -12.63
N ALA A 9 -18.63 -4.40 -12.60
CA ALA A 9 -19.50 -4.59 -11.44
C ALA A 9 -19.85 -6.08 -11.17
N ILE A 10 -19.83 -6.95 -12.18
CA ILE A 10 -20.06 -8.40 -12.02
C ILE A 10 -18.79 -9.13 -11.60
N LEU A 11 -17.60 -8.68 -12.04
CA LEU A 11 -16.33 -9.30 -11.65
C LEU A 11 -15.91 -8.96 -10.20
N PHE A 12 -16.31 -7.80 -9.68
CA PHE A 12 -15.97 -7.37 -8.33
C PHE A 12 -16.45 -8.30 -7.21
N PRO A 13 -17.72 -8.81 -7.21
CA PRO A 13 -18.18 -9.76 -6.18
C PRO A 13 -17.56 -11.16 -6.32
N PHE A 14 -17.10 -11.57 -7.49
CA PHE A 14 -16.43 -12.87 -7.66
C PHE A 14 -15.04 -12.89 -7.05
N ILE A 15 -14.31 -11.79 -7.11
CA ILE A 15 -12.99 -11.63 -6.45
C ILE A 15 -13.17 -11.62 -4.92
N ALA A 16 -14.24 -10.99 -4.42
CA ALA A 16 -14.54 -10.94 -3.00
C ALA A 16 -14.99 -12.30 -2.41
N ALA A 17 -15.50 -13.23 -3.23
CA ALA A 17 -16.03 -14.51 -2.75
C ALA A 17 -14.96 -15.58 -2.50
N VAL A 18 -13.75 -15.43 -3.05
CA VAL A 18 -12.66 -16.42 -2.94
C VAL A 18 -11.54 -15.91 -2.02
N ALA A 19 -11.51 -14.63 -1.75
CA ALA A 19 -10.43 -13.96 -1.05
C ALA A 19 -10.77 -13.81 0.45
N GLN A 20 -9.77 -14.03 1.31
CA GLN A 20 -9.92 -13.93 2.77
C GLN A 20 -9.17 -12.71 3.31
N PRO A 21 -9.71 -12.03 4.34
CA PRO A 21 -8.93 -11.03 5.07
C PRO A 21 -7.65 -11.68 5.57
N ARG A 22 -6.51 -11.05 5.31
CA ARG A 22 -5.19 -11.56 5.70
C ARG A 22 -4.70 -10.89 6.98
N ALA A 23 -4.63 -9.57 6.95
CA ALA A 23 -4.12 -8.82 8.10
C ALA A 23 -4.63 -7.37 8.09
N ILE A 24 -4.70 -6.78 9.28
CA ILE A 24 -5.04 -5.38 9.49
C ILE A 24 -4.09 -4.75 10.51
N GLY A 25 -3.69 -3.51 10.33
CA GLY A 25 -2.80 -2.84 11.26
C GLY A 25 -2.38 -1.45 10.84
N LEU A 26 -1.16 -1.10 11.19
CA LEU A 26 -0.57 0.21 10.91
C LEU A 26 0.72 0.04 10.12
N ARG A 27 0.94 0.97 9.22
CA ARG A 27 2.17 1.18 8.48
C ARG A 27 2.68 2.58 8.78
N SER A 28 3.93 2.70 9.21
CA SER A 28 4.53 3.97 9.58
C SER A 28 5.92 4.12 8.96
N GLY A 29 6.18 5.30 8.43
CA GLY A 29 7.43 5.70 7.79
C GLY A 29 7.28 7.11 7.27
N TYR A 30 7.42 7.31 5.97
CA TYR A 30 7.12 8.57 5.32
C TYR A 30 5.65 9.05 5.56
N ALA A 31 4.70 8.11 5.60
CA ALA A 31 3.33 8.34 6.00
C ALA A 31 2.95 7.41 7.15
N THR A 32 1.95 7.79 7.94
CA THR A 32 1.32 6.93 8.94
C THR A 32 -0.05 6.54 8.45
N GLU A 33 -0.26 5.26 8.21
CA GLU A 33 -1.39 4.72 7.48
C GLU A 33 -2.04 3.55 8.22
N ALA A 34 -3.35 3.45 8.16
CA ALA A 34 -4.04 2.19 8.39
C ALA A 34 -3.75 1.27 7.20
N SER A 35 -3.45 0.02 7.47
CA SER A 35 -3.06 -0.97 6.48
C SER A 35 -3.98 -2.19 6.56
N TYR A 36 -4.52 -2.60 5.42
CA TYR A 36 -5.35 -3.79 5.29
C TYR A 36 -4.83 -4.66 4.16
N GLN A 37 -4.67 -5.96 4.43
CA GLN A 37 -4.27 -6.96 3.45
C GLN A 37 -5.41 -7.96 3.21
N HIS A 38 -5.58 -8.33 1.94
CA HIS A 38 -6.61 -9.23 1.48
C HIS A 38 -6.00 -10.30 0.59
N SER A 39 -5.98 -11.56 1.04
CA SER A 39 -5.42 -12.67 0.26
C SER A 39 -6.25 -12.94 -0.98
N ILE A 40 -5.60 -13.11 -2.10
CA ILE A 40 -6.19 -13.61 -3.35
C ILE A 40 -5.93 -15.11 -3.46
N ASP A 41 -4.70 -15.51 -3.18
CA ASP A 41 -4.25 -16.90 -3.11
C ASP A 41 -3.10 -17.04 -2.08
N ASN A 42 -2.45 -18.18 -2.05
CA ASN A 42 -1.37 -18.46 -1.08
C ASN A 42 -0.09 -17.63 -1.31
N GLN A 43 0.06 -17.00 -2.48
CA GLN A 43 1.26 -16.25 -2.85
C GLN A 43 0.97 -14.80 -3.20
N SER A 44 -0.31 -14.42 -3.33
CA SER A 44 -0.66 -13.06 -3.73
C SER A 44 -1.76 -12.44 -2.86
N TYR A 45 -1.65 -11.12 -2.66
CA TYR A 45 -2.59 -10.35 -1.87
C TYR A 45 -2.71 -8.91 -2.37
N LEU A 46 -3.89 -8.34 -2.15
CA LEU A 46 -4.10 -6.90 -2.25
C LEU A 46 -3.77 -6.24 -0.91
N GLN A 47 -3.11 -5.11 -0.95
CA GLN A 47 -2.88 -4.27 0.21
C GLN A 47 -3.46 -2.89 -0.04
N PHE A 48 -4.21 -2.39 0.93
CA PHE A 48 -4.81 -1.07 0.93
C PHE A 48 -4.27 -0.31 2.14
N ASP A 49 -3.68 0.84 1.88
CA ASP A 49 -3.13 1.71 2.91
C ASP A 49 -3.74 3.10 2.76
N ALA A 50 -4.15 3.71 3.87
CA ALA A 50 -4.67 5.07 3.87
C ALA A 50 -4.31 5.78 5.16
N GLY A 51 -3.90 7.05 5.07
CA GLY A 51 -3.50 7.80 6.24
C GLY A 51 -2.91 9.16 5.95
N ALA A 52 -2.16 9.66 6.91
CA ALA A 52 -1.58 11.00 6.88
C ALA A 52 -0.14 10.99 6.38
N LEU A 53 0.20 12.00 5.58
CA LEU A 53 1.55 12.27 5.10
C LEU A 53 2.36 13.01 6.17
N GLY A 54 3.59 12.54 6.38
CA GLY A 54 4.53 13.16 7.32
C GLY A 54 4.10 13.03 8.78
N PHE A 55 5.02 13.36 9.68
CA PHE A 55 4.73 13.40 11.12
C PHE A 55 3.93 14.63 11.53
N ASN A 56 3.91 15.67 10.69
CA ASN A 56 3.20 16.93 10.94
C ASN A 56 1.78 16.93 10.31
N PHE A 57 1.33 15.79 9.76
CA PHE A 57 0.05 15.70 9.04
C PHE A 57 -0.05 16.69 7.86
N ASP A 58 1.01 16.76 7.07
CA ASP A 58 1.15 17.68 5.93
C ASP A 58 0.27 17.30 4.74
N GLY A 59 -0.48 16.23 4.82
CA GLY A 59 -1.31 15.72 3.76
C GLY A 59 -2.01 14.43 4.13
N ALA A 60 -2.71 13.87 3.17
CA ALA A 60 -3.32 12.55 3.26
C ALA A 60 -3.08 11.77 1.97
N GLN A 61 -2.92 10.46 2.10
CA GLN A 61 -2.78 9.57 0.95
C GLN A 61 -3.53 8.26 1.13
N ALA A 62 -3.82 7.64 -0.01
CA ALA A 62 -4.27 6.27 -0.08
C ALA A 62 -3.55 5.55 -1.21
N ALA A 63 -3.27 4.28 -1.01
CA ALA A 63 -2.65 3.41 -2.01
C ALA A 63 -3.29 2.03 -2.01
N ALA A 64 -3.37 1.44 -3.19
CA ALA A 64 -3.75 0.06 -3.38
C ALA A 64 -2.66 -0.64 -4.19
N THR A 65 -2.13 -1.74 -3.68
CA THR A 65 -1.08 -2.52 -4.35
C THR A 65 -1.47 -3.99 -4.42
N PHE A 66 -1.18 -4.60 -5.56
CA PHE A 66 -1.15 -6.05 -5.72
C PHE A 66 0.27 -6.51 -5.43
N ASN A 67 0.42 -7.42 -4.47
CA ASN A 67 1.70 -7.93 -4.02
C ASN A 67 1.79 -9.43 -4.25
N PHE A 68 2.97 -9.90 -4.62
CA PHE A 68 3.31 -11.30 -4.83
C PHE A 68 4.46 -11.70 -3.91
N ILE A 69 4.28 -12.82 -3.17
CA ILE A 69 5.30 -13.42 -2.32
C ILE A 69 6.17 -14.29 -3.20
N PHE A 70 7.42 -13.88 -3.42
CA PHE A 70 8.32 -14.58 -4.34
C PHE A 70 9.35 -15.47 -3.65
N ALA A 71 9.50 -15.33 -2.33
CA ALA A 71 10.38 -16.19 -1.54
C ALA A 71 9.92 -16.27 -0.08
N THR A 72 10.02 -17.46 0.49
CA THR A 72 9.77 -17.76 1.89
C THR A 72 10.97 -18.52 2.48
N PRO A 73 12.04 -17.78 2.85
CA PRO A 73 13.26 -18.41 3.34
C PRO A 73 13.07 -19.01 4.75
N ASP A 74 13.61 -20.19 4.96
CA ASP A 74 13.60 -20.92 6.24
C ASP A 74 14.74 -20.42 7.15
N TRP A 75 14.65 -19.17 7.61
CA TRP A 75 15.69 -18.58 8.47
C TRP A 75 15.46 -18.84 9.95
N THR A 76 14.31 -19.35 10.33
CA THR A 76 13.94 -19.63 11.73
C THR A 76 12.92 -20.75 11.79
N ASP A 77 12.95 -21.51 12.88
CA ASP A 77 11.99 -22.58 13.18
C ASP A 77 10.66 -22.02 13.75
N TYR A 78 10.59 -20.71 14.02
CA TYR A 78 9.45 -20.06 14.64
C TYR A 78 8.93 -18.95 13.72
N GLY A 79 7.77 -19.16 13.09
CA GLY A 79 7.16 -18.23 12.16
C GLY A 79 7.69 -18.33 10.73
N THR A 80 7.25 -17.42 9.86
CA THR A 80 7.53 -17.48 8.42
C THR A 80 8.04 -16.12 7.93
N TRP A 81 9.15 -16.15 7.21
CA TRP A 81 9.66 -15.00 6.47
C TRP A 81 9.08 -14.97 5.06
N GLU A 82 8.67 -13.80 4.60
CA GLU A 82 8.09 -13.61 3.28
C GLU A 82 8.74 -12.41 2.59
N TRP A 83 9.45 -12.65 1.50
CA TRP A 83 9.82 -11.59 0.57
C TRP A 83 8.66 -11.34 -0.39
N PHE A 84 8.25 -10.10 -0.52
CA PHE A 84 7.18 -9.71 -1.42
C PHE A 84 7.57 -8.53 -2.29
N ALA A 85 6.98 -8.47 -3.48
CA ALA A 85 7.05 -7.33 -4.38
C ALA A 85 5.70 -7.10 -5.03
N GLY A 86 5.42 -5.86 -5.39
CA GLY A 86 4.13 -5.53 -5.97
C GLY A 86 4.11 -4.17 -6.65
N ALA A 87 2.99 -3.90 -7.27
CA ALA A 87 2.72 -2.61 -7.89
C ALA A 87 1.24 -2.26 -7.76
N GLY A 88 0.94 -0.99 -7.94
CA GLY A 88 -0.42 -0.51 -7.84
C GLY A 88 -0.57 0.97 -8.17
N ALA A 89 -1.54 1.59 -7.56
CA ALA A 89 -1.84 3.00 -7.72
C ALA A 89 -2.03 3.68 -6.35
N GLY A 90 -1.71 4.96 -6.32
CA GLY A 90 -1.91 5.79 -5.16
C GLY A 90 -2.38 7.18 -5.55
N LEU A 91 -2.99 7.84 -4.61
CA LEU A 91 -3.44 9.22 -4.73
C LEU A 91 -3.36 9.91 -3.37
N GLY A 92 -3.33 11.23 -3.38
CA GLY A 92 -3.34 11.97 -2.14
C GLY A 92 -3.39 13.47 -2.32
N LEU A 93 -3.47 14.13 -1.19
CA LEU A 93 -3.47 15.57 -1.05
C LEU A 93 -2.26 15.95 -0.19
N ASP A 94 -1.53 16.95 -0.63
CA ASP A 94 -0.42 17.54 0.10
C ASP A 94 -0.74 19.02 0.34
N TRP A 95 -0.74 19.44 1.59
CA TRP A 95 -1.00 20.82 2.01
C TRP A 95 0.11 21.39 2.89
N GLY A 96 1.19 20.62 3.02
CA GLY A 96 2.35 21.02 3.82
C GLY A 96 3.27 22.00 3.11
N ASP A 97 4.26 22.45 3.85
CA ASP A 97 5.24 23.44 3.39
C ASP A 97 6.24 22.92 2.36
N TYR A 98 6.31 21.60 2.14
CA TYR A 98 7.28 20.99 1.23
C TYR A 98 7.17 21.56 -0.19
N TYR A 99 5.94 21.67 -0.72
CA TYR A 99 5.69 22.27 -2.02
C TYR A 99 5.23 23.73 -1.95
N ARG A 100 5.09 24.29 -0.76
CA ARG A 100 4.57 25.66 -0.51
C ARG A 100 3.17 25.92 -1.11
N GLN A 101 2.48 24.89 -1.56
CA GLN A 101 1.14 24.97 -2.16
C GLN A 101 0.40 23.67 -1.95
N SER A 102 -0.90 23.77 -1.66
CA SER A 102 -1.75 22.59 -1.64
C SER A 102 -1.81 21.97 -3.03
N SER A 103 -1.68 20.65 -3.08
CA SER A 103 -1.67 19.91 -4.31
C SER A 103 -2.37 18.56 -4.18
N PHE A 104 -2.88 18.07 -5.29
CA PHE A 104 -3.36 16.71 -5.45
C PHE A 104 -2.37 15.93 -6.29
N PHE A 105 -2.12 14.69 -5.95
CA PHE A 105 -1.31 13.80 -6.76
C PHE A 105 -2.01 12.46 -7.00
N VAL A 106 -1.68 11.85 -8.11
CA VAL A 106 -2.01 10.47 -8.45
C VAL A 106 -0.77 9.83 -9.05
N GLY A 107 -0.53 8.56 -8.76
CA GLY A 107 0.68 7.93 -9.25
C GLY A 107 0.64 6.42 -9.28
N ILE A 108 1.66 5.88 -9.94
CA ILE A 108 2.00 4.46 -9.87
C ILE A 108 2.75 4.24 -8.56
N VAL A 109 2.44 3.14 -7.92
CA VAL A 109 3.04 2.71 -6.66
C VAL A 109 3.80 1.42 -6.91
N GLY A 110 5.08 1.38 -6.57
CA GLY A 110 5.84 0.14 -6.39
C GLY A 110 5.76 -0.30 -4.94
N ASN A 111 5.98 -1.58 -4.66
CA ASN A 111 6.10 -2.08 -3.30
C ASN A 111 7.07 -3.26 -3.27
N ILE A 112 8.03 -3.23 -2.38
CA ILE A 112 8.94 -4.35 -2.12
C ILE A 112 9.27 -4.40 -0.64
N GLY A 113 9.29 -5.58 -0.06
CA GLY A 113 9.56 -5.70 1.36
C GLY A 113 9.79 -7.11 1.84
N LEU A 114 10.02 -7.18 3.14
CA LEU A 114 10.21 -8.39 3.91
C LEU A 114 9.23 -8.36 5.08
N ALA A 115 8.42 -9.40 5.19
CA ALA A 115 7.51 -9.61 6.31
C ALA A 115 7.97 -10.79 7.15
N TYR A 116 7.66 -10.75 8.43
CA TYR A 116 7.77 -11.85 9.35
C TYR A 116 6.41 -12.12 10.00
N ASP A 117 5.88 -13.29 9.70
CA ASP A 117 4.63 -13.79 10.26
C ASP A 117 4.94 -14.68 11.46
N PHE A 118 4.56 -14.21 12.65
CA PHE A 118 4.73 -14.98 13.88
C PHE A 118 3.75 -16.16 13.94
N GLU A 119 4.03 -17.16 14.78
CA GLU A 119 3.11 -18.27 15.09
C GLU A 119 1.81 -17.79 15.74
N PHE A 120 1.87 -16.70 16.50
CA PHE A 120 0.68 -16.00 17.00
C PHE A 120 0.22 -14.93 15.97
N PRO A 121 -1.01 -14.40 16.09
CA PRO A 121 -1.60 -13.56 15.04
C PRO A 121 -0.97 -12.15 14.94
N LEU A 122 0.33 -12.09 14.68
CA LEU A 122 1.10 -10.86 14.47
C LEU A 122 1.95 -11.00 13.20
N GLN A 123 1.99 -9.93 12.42
CA GLN A 123 2.92 -9.74 11.31
C GLN A 123 3.69 -8.43 11.54
N ILE A 124 5.00 -8.47 11.35
CA ILE A 124 5.85 -7.27 11.24
C ILE A 124 6.47 -7.27 9.85
N ALA A 125 6.47 -6.12 9.19
CA ALA A 125 7.08 -5.99 7.88
C ALA A 125 7.88 -4.70 7.76
N VAL A 126 8.93 -4.75 6.95
CA VAL A 126 9.66 -3.58 6.46
C VAL A 126 9.49 -3.54 4.96
N ASP A 127 9.08 -2.41 4.43
CA ASP A 127 8.85 -2.23 3.01
C ASP A 127 9.38 -0.90 2.49
N PHE A 128 9.60 -0.87 1.18
CA PHE A 128 9.90 0.32 0.41
C PHE A 128 8.81 0.47 -0.65
N ARG A 129 8.07 1.59 -0.59
CA ARG A 129 6.91 1.84 -1.43
C ARG A 129 6.97 3.19 -2.13
N PRO A 130 7.76 3.32 -3.22
CA PRO A 130 7.84 4.55 -3.99
C PRO A 130 6.50 4.86 -4.68
N VAL A 131 6.17 6.15 -4.74
CA VAL A 131 5.03 6.69 -5.49
C VAL A 131 5.57 7.70 -6.49
N ILE A 132 5.22 7.53 -7.76
CA ILE A 132 5.63 8.41 -8.84
C ILE A 132 4.42 8.74 -9.71
N GLY A 133 4.20 10.02 -9.97
CA GLY A 133 3.11 10.46 -10.84
C GLY A 133 2.96 11.98 -10.93
N PRO A 134 1.97 12.44 -11.66
CA PRO A 134 1.66 13.86 -11.77
C PRO A 134 1.12 14.42 -10.45
N ARG A 135 1.57 15.61 -10.14
CA ARG A 135 1.09 16.46 -9.06
C ARG A 135 0.41 17.70 -9.65
N PHE A 136 -0.82 17.91 -9.28
CA PHE A 136 -1.65 19.02 -9.74
C PHE A 136 -1.70 20.09 -8.66
N HIS A 137 -1.33 21.30 -9.01
CA HIS A 137 -1.34 22.45 -8.13
C HIS A 137 -1.88 23.69 -8.86
N ARG A 138 -2.10 24.79 -8.13
CA ARG A 138 -2.76 25.99 -8.67
C ARG A 138 -2.07 26.55 -9.92
N ASP A 139 -0.75 26.45 -9.99
CA ASP A 139 0.04 27.07 -11.05
C ASP A 139 0.38 26.09 -12.19
N GLY A 140 -0.12 24.83 -12.14
CA GLY A 140 0.09 23.85 -13.19
C GLY A 140 0.25 22.41 -12.72
N ILE A 141 0.98 21.63 -13.50
CA ILE A 141 1.25 20.21 -13.26
C ILE A 141 2.76 20.05 -13.04
N GLY A 142 3.10 19.35 -11.97
CA GLY A 142 4.48 18.97 -11.63
C GLY A 142 4.63 17.46 -11.43
N LEU A 143 5.82 17.01 -11.06
CA LEU A 143 6.09 15.66 -10.64
C LEU A 143 5.90 15.56 -9.12
N TYR A 144 5.26 14.48 -8.65
CA TYR A 144 5.24 14.12 -7.24
C TYR A 144 6.46 13.25 -6.95
N ASP A 145 7.42 13.81 -6.26
CA ASP A 145 8.70 13.18 -5.92
C ASP A 145 8.87 12.94 -4.42
N ARG A 146 8.06 13.58 -3.58
CA ARG A 146 8.08 13.44 -2.13
C ARG A 146 7.89 12.00 -1.65
N GLY A 147 7.11 11.18 -2.38
CA GLY A 147 6.88 9.76 -2.09
C GLY A 147 7.91 8.80 -2.68
N PHE A 148 8.99 9.30 -3.32
CA PHE A 148 9.97 8.42 -3.95
C PHE A 148 10.79 7.62 -2.94
N LEU A 149 11.23 8.24 -1.85
CA LEU A 149 11.92 7.58 -0.74
C LEU A 149 10.93 7.32 0.40
N ALA A 150 10.24 6.20 0.36
CA ALA A 150 9.19 5.87 1.31
C ALA A 150 9.40 4.51 2.01
N PRO A 151 10.52 4.33 2.77
CA PRO A 151 10.64 3.16 3.63
C PRO A 151 9.64 3.23 4.77
N ALA A 152 9.13 2.08 5.19
CA ALA A 152 8.21 2.00 6.32
C ALA A 152 8.33 0.68 7.07
N ILE A 153 7.85 0.71 8.30
CA ILE A 153 7.64 -0.46 9.15
C ILE A 153 6.14 -0.62 9.33
N SER A 154 5.68 -1.86 9.27
CA SER A 154 4.28 -2.22 9.48
C SER A 154 4.14 -3.21 10.62
N ILE A 155 3.09 -3.04 11.40
CA ILE A 155 2.67 -3.98 12.42
C ILE A 155 1.21 -4.30 12.14
N ARG A 156 0.88 -5.59 11.93
CA ARG A 156 -0.46 -6.04 11.56
C ARG A 156 -0.89 -7.23 12.40
N TYR A 157 -2.16 -7.27 12.70
CA TYR A 157 -2.84 -8.43 13.27
C TYR A 157 -3.31 -9.33 12.12
N LYS A 158 -2.96 -10.61 12.15
CA LYS A 158 -3.42 -11.62 11.18
C LYS A 158 -4.85 -12.04 11.51
N LEU A 159 -5.71 -12.11 10.51
CA LEU A 159 -7.13 -12.42 10.61
C LEU A 159 -7.44 -13.88 10.26
#